data_5769ca3188bf901b91e59c5757eaa6bc
#
_entry.id   5769ca3188bf901b91e59c5757eaa6bc
#
_cell.length_a   1.000
_cell.length_b   1.000
_cell.length_c   1.000
_cell.angle_alpha   90.00
_cell.angle_beta   90.00
_cell.angle_gamma   90.00
#
_symmetry.space_group_name_H-M   'P 1'
#
loop_
_entity.id
_entity.type
_entity.pdbx_description
1 polymer ?
#
loop_
_entity_poly.entity_id
_entity_poly.type
_entity_poly.pdbx_seq_one_letter_code
_entity_poly.pdbx_strand_id
1 'polypeptide(L)'
;MKKERSAFQCRIDQICRVVFLTEEGKPKSTLLIYSFSLALLFIVLIMISYWVLLEPLENAFAASPVWVRNLVEYIVPAIAGCIPCVALSFAFRERMNMVPAAFAWVALIALIAMVTMVFMVDPTDWGTEYKLFLAIVGIPMVVSAVLGITASQVVYRRRRRALQARMEKYSNMKFNSRH
;
A
#
# COMPACT_ATOMS: atom_id res chain seq x y z
N MET A 1 -35.76 -6.68 3.53
CA MET A 1 -34.99 -6.89 2.27
C MET A 1 -33.50 -7.07 2.62
N LYS A 2 -32.97 -8.30 2.60
CA LYS A 2 -31.53 -8.57 2.71
C LYS A 2 -30.89 -8.20 1.35
N LYS A 3 -30.14 -7.10 1.33
CA LYS A 3 -29.36 -6.69 0.16
C LYS A 3 -28.34 -7.79 -0.13
N GLU A 4 -28.42 -8.47 -1.26
CA GLU A 4 -27.40 -9.42 -1.70
C GLU A 4 -26.06 -8.70 -1.78
N ARG A 5 -25.15 -9.07 -0.89
CA ARG A 5 -23.78 -8.53 -0.90
C ARG A 5 -23.08 -9.06 -2.14
N SER A 6 -22.53 -8.17 -2.95
CA SER A 6 -21.78 -8.55 -4.14
C SER A 6 -20.62 -9.48 -3.74
N ALA A 7 -20.25 -10.43 -4.61
CA ALA A 7 -19.11 -11.34 -4.39
C ALA A 7 -17.81 -10.57 -4.09
N PHE A 8 -17.68 -9.35 -4.62
CA PHE A 8 -16.57 -8.45 -4.39
C PHE A 8 -16.57 -7.91 -2.95
N GLN A 9 -17.72 -7.47 -2.41
CA GLN A 9 -17.84 -7.02 -1.02
C GLN A 9 -17.53 -8.14 -0.04
N CYS A 10 -17.98 -9.36 -0.31
CA CYS A 10 -17.68 -10.51 0.54
C CYS A 10 -16.18 -10.83 0.57
N ARG A 11 -15.47 -10.68 -0.55
CA ARG A 11 -14.00 -10.84 -0.61
C ARG A 11 -13.27 -9.78 0.19
N ILE A 12 -13.68 -8.52 0.08
CA ILE A 12 -13.07 -7.41 0.85
C ILE A 12 -13.28 -7.65 2.34
N ASP A 13 -14.50 -7.98 2.78
CA ASP A 13 -14.79 -8.26 4.18
C ASP A 13 -13.94 -9.41 4.73
N GLN A 14 -13.75 -10.48 3.95
CA GLN A 14 -12.88 -11.59 4.35
C GLN A 14 -11.41 -11.17 4.49
N ILE A 15 -10.89 -10.39 3.53
CA ILE A 15 -9.52 -9.89 3.58
C ILE A 15 -9.34 -8.98 4.80
N CYS A 16 -10.26 -8.05 5.02
CA CYS A 16 -10.21 -7.12 6.16
C CYS A 16 -10.23 -7.87 7.50
N ARG A 17 -11.12 -8.84 7.68
CA ARG A 17 -11.19 -9.64 8.91
C ARG A 17 -9.90 -10.43 9.16
N VAL A 18 -9.34 -11.06 8.14
CA VAL A 18 -8.14 -11.90 8.30
C VAL A 18 -6.89 -11.05 8.56
N VAL A 19 -6.77 -9.90 7.93
CA VAL A 19 -5.55 -9.06 7.98
C VAL A 19 -5.54 -8.12 9.17
N PHE A 20 -6.67 -7.45 9.46
CA PHE A 20 -6.72 -6.33 10.41
C PHE A 20 -7.39 -6.63 11.75
N LEU A 21 -8.24 -7.67 11.83
CA LEU A 21 -8.97 -7.97 13.05
C LEU A 21 -8.38 -9.18 13.79
N THR A 22 -8.56 -9.20 15.10
CA THR A 22 -8.34 -10.38 15.93
C THR A 22 -9.48 -11.39 15.75
N GLU A 23 -9.34 -12.61 16.30
CA GLU A 23 -10.41 -13.62 16.30
C GLU A 23 -11.69 -13.09 16.98
N GLU A 24 -11.55 -12.18 17.94
CA GLU A 24 -12.64 -11.50 18.63
C GLU A 24 -13.24 -10.31 17.85
N GLY A 25 -12.76 -10.03 16.62
CA GLY A 25 -13.23 -8.92 15.79
C GLY A 25 -12.71 -7.53 16.20
N LYS A 26 -11.74 -7.46 17.14
CA LYS A 26 -11.12 -6.19 17.55
C LYS A 26 -9.93 -5.85 16.68
N PRO A 27 -9.66 -4.56 16.38
CA PRO A 27 -8.45 -4.16 15.66
C PRO A 27 -7.21 -4.49 16.49
N LYS A 28 -6.17 -5.02 15.83
CA LYS A 28 -4.88 -5.31 16.48
C LYS A 28 -4.15 -4.00 16.74
N SER A 29 -4.20 -3.46 17.95
CA SER A 29 -3.58 -2.18 18.33
C SER A 29 -2.09 -2.12 18.00
N THR A 30 -1.34 -3.19 18.30
CA THR A 30 0.08 -3.32 17.95
C THR A 30 0.31 -3.27 16.44
N LEU A 31 -0.59 -3.86 15.64
CA LEU A 31 -0.52 -3.81 14.17
C LEU A 31 -0.65 -2.36 13.69
N LEU A 32 -1.56 -1.57 14.25
CA LEU A 32 -1.79 -0.19 13.83
C LEU A 32 -0.57 0.69 14.09
N ILE A 33 0.01 0.62 15.30
CA ILE A 33 1.18 1.43 15.68
C ILE A 33 2.39 1.09 14.79
N TYR A 34 2.75 -0.19 14.69
CA TYR A 34 3.91 -0.59 13.89
C TYR A 34 3.71 -0.36 12.39
N SER A 35 2.49 -0.55 11.87
CA SER A 35 2.22 -0.28 10.46
C SER A 35 2.27 1.22 10.14
N PHE A 36 1.85 2.07 11.07
CA PHE A 36 1.97 3.52 10.92
C PHE A 36 3.44 3.96 10.91
N SER A 37 4.27 3.46 11.84
CA SER A 37 5.71 3.74 11.85
C SER A 37 6.39 3.28 10.56
N LEU A 38 6.02 2.11 10.05
CA LEU A 38 6.52 1.60 8.77
C LEU A 38 6.05 2.47 7.59
N ALA A 39 4.82 2.99 7.64
CA ALA A 39 4.31 3.90 6.62
C ALA A 39 5.09 5.21 6.57
N LEU A 40 5.42 5.79 7.72
CA LEU A 40 6.26 6.99 7.79
C LEU A 40 7.63 6.72 7.14
N LEU A 41 8.24 5.57 7.41
CA LEU A 41 9.50 5.18 6.78
C LEU A 41 9.34 5.05 5.24
N PHE A 42 8.24 4.48 4.76
CA PHE A 42 7.95 4.39 3.33
C PHE A 42 7.81 5.78 2.69
N ILE A 43 7.11 6.70 3.34
CA ILE A 43 6.98 8.09 2.86
C ILE A 43 8.35 8.75 2.75
N VAL A 44 9.20 8.61 3.77
CA VAL A 44 10.56 9.15 3.74
C VAL A 44 11.37 8.57 2.57
N LEU A 45 11.32 7.26 2.34
CA LEU A 45 12.02 6.60 1.23
C LEU A 45 11.54 7.11 -0.14
N ILE A 46 10.23 7.29 -0.31
CA ILE A 46 9.66 7.85 -1.53
C ILE A 46 10.10 9.31 -1.71
N MET A 47 10.07 10.12 -0.65
CA MET A 47 10.51 11.51 -0.72
C MET A 47 12.00 11.64 -1.06
N ILE A 48 12.85 10.79 -0.47
CA ILE A 48 14.28 10.72 -0.81
C ILE A 48 14.47 10.38 -2.29
N SER A 49 13.68 9.46 -2.85
CA SER A 49 13.80 9.11 -4.27
C SER A 49 13.45 10.28 -5.18
N TYR A 50 12.45 11.08 -4.85
CA TYR A 50 12.15 12.30 -5.57
C TYR A 50 13.29 13.32 -5.45
N TRP A 51 13.79 13.54 -4.25
CA TRP A 51 14.87 14.49 -4.01
C TRP A 51 16.15 14.14 -4.76
N VAL A 52 16.49 12.85 -4.85
CA VAL A 52 17.72 12.39 -5.50
C VAL A 52 17.57 12.29 -7.03
N LEU A 53 16.39 11.92 -7.54
CA LEU A 53 16.20 11.59 -8.94
C LEU A 53 15.61 12.75 -9.78
N LEU A 54 14.96 13.74 -9.17
CA LEU A 54 14.26 14.78 -9.92
C LEU A 54 15.21 15.56 -10.82
N GLU A 55 16.27 16.12 -10.25
CA GLU A 55 17.25 16.96 -10.97
C GLU A 55 18.02 16.17 -12.07
N PRO A 56 18.56 14.95 -11.81
CA PRO A 56 19.18 14.15 -12.86
C PRO A 56 18.22 13.79 -14.01
N LEU A 57 16.95 13.51 -13.71
CA LEU A 57 15.96 13.18 -14.72
C LEU A 57 15.57 14.41 -15.57
N GLU A 58 15.38 15.55 -14.93
CA GLU A 58 15.10 16.81 -15.61
C GLU A 58 16.22 17.14 -16.62
N ASN A 59 17.48 17.05 -16.19
CA ASN A 59 18.65 17.29 -17.06
C ASN A 59 18.76 16.26 -18.18
N ALA A 60 18.53 14.98 -17.89
CA ALA A 60 18.64 13.91 -18.89
C ALA A 60 17.55 13.99 -19.99
N PHE A 61 16.36 14.48 -19.63
CA PHE A 61 15.21 14.56 -20.53
C PHE A 61 14.87 15.98 -20.97
N ALA A 62 15.76 16.97 -20.76
CA ALA A 62 15.54 18.36 -21.09
C ALA A 62 15.20 18.59 -22.59
N ALA A 63 15.79 17.81 -23.49
CA ALA A 63 15.54 17.86 -24.94
C ALA A 63 14.28 17.06 -25.38
N SER A 64 13.63 16.34 -24.48
CA SER A 64 12.47 15.50 -24.79
C SER A 64 11.18 16.32 -24.86
N PRO A 65 10.13 15.82 -25.54
CA PRO A 65 8.79 16.44 -25.49
C PRO A 65 8.31 16.61 -24.05
N VAL A 66 7.62 17.70 -23.77
CA VAL A 66 7.18 18.09 -22.40
C VAL A 66 6.39 16.96 -21.71
N TRP A 67 5.54 16.24 -22.44
CA TRP A 67 4.76 15.14 -21.87
C TRP A 67 5.63 13.96 -21.44
N VAL A 68 6.72 13.63 -22.20
CA VAL A 68 7.68 12.57 -21.83
C VAL A 68 8.46 12.98 -20.60
N ARG A 69 8.95 14.22 -20.58
CA ARG A 69 9.66 14.78 -19.43
C ARG A 69 8.83 14.69 -18.17
N ASN A 70 7.61 15.23 -18.18
CA ASN A 70 6.72 15.18 -17.03
C ASN A 70 6.41 13.74 -16.57
N LEU A 71 6.22 12.82 -17.51
CA LEU A 71 5.95 11.43 -17.18
C LEU A 71 7.15 10.77 -16.48
N VAL A 72 8.35 11.02 -16.97
CA VAL A 72 9.58 10.46 -16.38
C VAL A 72 9.89 11.10 -15.02
N GLU A 73 9.81 12.42 -14.92
CA GLU A 73 10.10 13.17 -13.70
C GLU A 73 9.18 12.79 -12.53
N TYR A 74 7.93 12.43 -12.81
CA TYR A 74 6.98 12.13 -11.73
C TYR A 74 6.80 10.63 -11.47
N ILE A 75 6.84 9.79 -12.49
CA ILE A 75 6.58 8.35 -12.33
C ILE A 75 7.85 7.60 -11.90
N VAL A 76 9.00 7.92 -12.49
CA VAL A 76 10.24 7.18 -12.20
C VAL A 76 10.66 7.28 -10.73
N PRO A 77 10.69 8.47 -10.08
CA PRO A 77 11.00 8.56 -8.66
C PRO A 77 9.99 7.84 -7.76
N ALA A 78 8.69 7.89 -8.11
CA ALA A 78 7.66 7.16 -7.36
C ALA A 78 7.91 5.65 -7.37
N ILE A 79 8.18 5.08 -8.55
CA ILE A 79 8.47 3.66 -8.70
C ILE A 79 9.80 3.31 -8.01
N ALA A 80 10.85 4.11 -8.21
CA ALA A 80 12.15 3.91 -7.59
C ALA A 80 12.06 3.92 -6.07
N GLY A 81 11.28 4.84 -5.48
CA GLY A 81 11.02 4.90 -4.04
C GLY A 81 10.22 3.71 -3.52
N CYS A 82 9.38 3.08 -4.33
CA CYS A 82 8.65 1.89 -3.94
C CYS A 82 9.52 0.63 -3.90
N ILE A 83 10.63 0.57 -4.65
CA ILE A 83 11.55 -0.59 -4.65
C ILE A 83 12.10 -0.86 -3.25
N PRO A 84 12.74 0.10 -2.54
CA PRO A 84 13.21 -0.12 -1.18
C PRO A 84 12.05 -0.40 -0.20
N CYS A 85 10.87 0.17 -0.40
CA CYS A 85 9.69 -0.15 0.41
C CYS A 85 9.29 -1.63 0.29
N VAL A 86 9.29 -2.16 -0.93
CA VAL A 86 9.02 -3.59 -1.19
C VAL A 86 10.15 -4.46 -0.61
N ALA A 87 11.42 -4.10 -0.83
CA ALA A 87 12.56 -4.83 -0.27
C ALA A 87 12.49 -4.88 1.27
N LEU A 88 12.21 -3.75 1.91
CA LEU A 88 12.02 -3.67 3.36
C LEU A 88 10.84 -4.54 3.83
N SER A 89 9.78 -4.61 3.06
CA SER A 89 8.62 -5.47 3.34
C SER A 89 9.00 -6.95 3.38
N PHE A 90 9.96 -7.40 2.59
CA PHE A 90 10.50 -8.77 2.66
C PHE A 90 11.34 -9.01 3.91
N ALA A 91 12.06 -8.01 4.42
CA ALA A 91 12.79 -8.10 5.68
C ALA A 91 11.85 -8.35 6.87
N PHE A 92 10.65 -7.79 6.85
CA PHE A 92 9.60 -8.03 7.86
C PHE A 92 8.73 -9.28 7.58
N ARG A 93 9.30 -10.32 6.98
CA ARG A 93 8.60 -11.54 6.56
C ARG A 93 7.78 -12.20 7.67
N GLU A 94 8.25 -12.16 8.90
CA GLU A 94 7.53 -12.71 10.06
C GLU A 94 6.29 -11.89 10.44
N ARG A 95 6.31 -10.59 10.15
CA ARG A 95 5.24 -9.64 10.44
C ARG A 95 4.54 -9.13 9.17
N MET A 96 4.41 -9.96 8.14
CA MET A 96 3.82 -9.58 6.85
C MET A 96 2.43 -8.94 6.91
N ASN A 97 1.72 -9.09 8.02
CA ASN A 97 0.40 -8.45 8.19
C ASN A 97 0.49 -6.92 8.32
N MET A 98 1.66 -6.39 8.67
CA MET A 98 1.87 -4.95 8.82
C MET A 98 2.05 -4.25 7.47
N VAL A 99 2.55 -4.96 6.47
CA VAL A 99 2.88 -4.40 5.15
C VAL A 99 1.64 -3.85 4.42
N PRO A 100 0.52 -4.60 4.28
CA PRO A 100 -0.69 -4.08 3.69
C PRO A 100 -1.24 -2.85 4.43
N ALA A 101 -1.16 -2.87 5.78
CA ALA A 101 -1.60 -1.76 6.59
C ALA A 101 -0.69 -0.53 6.42
N ALA A 102 0.64 -0.71 6.28
CA ALA A 102 1.56 0.38 6.02
C ALA A 102 1.28 1.06 4.68
N PHE A 103 1.10 0.30 3.60
CA PHE A 103 0.72 0.87 2.31
C PHE A 103 -0.65 1.55 2.34
N ALA A 104 -1.62 1.02 3.10
CA ALA A 104 -2.91 1.68 3.29
C ALA A 104 -2.76 3.03 4.02
N TRP A 105 -1.87 3.11 5.03
CA TRP A 105 -1.54 4.37 5.70
C TRP A 105 -0.88 5.38 4.77
N VAL A 106 0.08 4.96 3.92
CA VAL A 106 0.69 5.84 2.92
C VAL A 106 -0.36 6.41 1.99
N ALA A 107 -1.25 5.56 1.45
CA ALA A 107 -2.32 6.00 0.57
C ALA A 107 -3.30 6.94 1.27
N LEU A 108 -3.64 6.68 2.53
CA LEU A 108 -4.54 7.53 3.34
C LEU A 108 -3.91 8.89 3.64
N ILE A 109 -2.65 8.93 4.04
CA ILE A 109 -1.93 10.18 4.33
C ILE A 109 -1.83 11.03 3.05
N ALA A 110 -1.48 10.41 1.92
CA ALA A 110 -1.43 11.08 0.63
C ALA A 110 -2.81 11.61 0.20
N LEU A 111 -3.88 10.83 0.42
CA LEU A 111 -5.25 11.28 0.15
C LEU A 111 -5.62 12.49 1.01
N ILE A 112 -5.32 12.45 2.31
CA ILE A 112 -5.59 13.58 3.22
C ILE A 112 -4.81 14.82 2.75
N ALA A 113 -3.53 14.68 2.39
CA ALA A 113 -2.72 15.78 1.89
C ALA A 113 -3.32 16.38 0.59
N MET A 114 -3.76 15.53 -0.35
CA MET A 114 -4.42 15.99 -1.57
C MET A 114 -5.74 16.73 -1.29
N VAL A 115 -6.58 16.18 -0.44
CA VAL A 115 -7.86 16.80 -0.06
C VAL A 115 -7.61 18.13 0.64
N THR A 116 -6.65 18.19 1.58
CA THR A 116 -6.31 19.44 2.27
C THR A 116 -5.84 20.51 1.29
N MET A 117 -5.01 20.14 0.31
CA MET A 117 -4.53 21.08 -0.71
C MET A 117 -5.67 21.62 -1.59
N VAL A 118 -6.61 20.76 -1.99
CA VAL A 118 -7.78 21.17 -2.77
C VAL A 118 -8.63 22.20 -2.02
N PHE A 119 -8.75 22.08 -0.70
CA PHE A 119 -9.53 23.00 0.12
C PHE A 119 -8.78 24.28 0.50
N MET A 120 -7.43 24.25 0.51
CA MET A 120 -6.60 25.37 0.93
C MET A 120 -6.20 26.30 -0.21
N VAL A 121 -6.18 25.81 -1.45
CA VAL A 121 -5.76 26.58 -2.62
C VAL A 121 -6.98 26.96 -3.45
N ASP A 122 -7.13 28.26 -3.73
CA ASP A 122 -8.20 28.78 -4.56
C ASP A 122 -8.11 28.20 -5.99
N PRO A 123 -9.19 27.74 -6.61
CA PRO A 123 -9.15 27.18 -7.97
C PRO A 123 -8.56 28.12 -9.03
N THR A 124 -8.60 29.43 -8.77
CA THR A 124 -7.99 30.47 -9.63
C THR A 124 -6.46 30.46 -9.60
N ASP A 125 -5.87 29.95 -8.52
CA ASP A 125 -4.42 29.91 -8.29
C ASP A 125 -3.76 28.57 -8.64
N TRP A 126 -4.48 27.72 -9.38
CA TRP A 126 -3.98 26.41 -9.80
C TRP A 126 -2.89 26.50 -10.88
N GLY A 127 -1.74 27.03 -10.47
CA GLY A 127 -0.54 27.12 -11.28
C GLY A 127 0.19 25.79 -11.47
N THR A 128 1.38 25.87 -12.04
CA THR A 128 2.25 24.72 -12.30
C THR A 128 2.63 23.99 -11.01
N GLU A 129 2.84 24.73 -9.92
CA GLU A 129 3.23 24.17 -8.61
C GLU A 129 2.14 23.27 -8.01
N TYR A 130 0.88 23.62 -8.18
CA TYR A 130 -0.25 22.79 -7.74
C TYR A 130 -0.32 21.47 -8.51
N LYS A 131 -0.15 21.51 -9.83
CA LYS A 131 -0.12 20.31 -10.67
C LYS A 131 1.05 19.40 -10.30
N LEU A 132 2.21 19.99 -10.02
CA LEU A 132 3.40 19.30 -9.54
C LEU A 132 3.12 18.59 -8.21
N PHE A 133 2.53 19.30 -7.25
CA PHE A 133 2.17 18.71 -5.96
C PHE A 133 1.20 17.53 -6.12
N LEU A 134 0.15 17.68 -6.93
CA LEU A 134 -0.80 16.60 -7.19
C LEU A 134 -0.12 15.37 -7.82
N ALA A 135 0.85 15.57 -8.69
CA ALA A 135 1.61 14.47 -9.28
C ALA A 135 2.52 13.76 -8.26
N ILE A 136 3.30 14.54 -7.48
CA ILE A 136 4.23 14.01 -6.46
C ILE A 136 3.49 13.25 -5.35
N VAL A 137 2.29 13.68 -4.98
CA VAL A 137 1.49 13.01 -3.93
C VAL A 137 0.55 11.95 -4.51
N GLY A 138 -0.08 12.24 -5.64
CA GLY A 138 -1.10 11.37 -6.24
C GLY A 138 -0.52 10.08 -6.82
N ILE A 139 0.65 10.12 -7.47
CA ILE A 139 1.26 8.92 -8.04
C ILE A 139 1.67 7.93 -6.95
N PRO A 140 2.41 8.31 -5.88
CA PRO A 140 2.69 7.41 -4.77
C PRO A 140 1.43 6.89 -4.06
N MET A 141 0.36 7.69 -3.99
CA MET A 141 -0.92 7.25 -3.43
C MET A 141 -1.48 6.07 -4.21
N VAL A 142 -1.58 6.19 -5.54
CA VAL A 142 -2.11 5.12 -6.40
C VAL A 142 -1.22 3.89 -6.34
N VAL A 143 0.11 4.06 -6.46
CA VAL A 143 1.07 2.95 -6.40
C VAL A 143 1.00 2.24 -5.04
N SER A 144 0.95 2.99 -3.93
CA SER A 144 0.82 2.41 -2.59
C SER A 144 -0.51 1.69 -2.38
N ALA A 145 -1.61 2.20 -2.93
CA ALA A 145 -2.90 1.51 -2.88
C ALA A 145 -2.85 0.16 -3.61
N VAL A 146 -2.27 0.11 -4.81
CA VAL A 146 -2.09 -1.12 -5.59
C VAL A 146 -1.17 -2.11 -4.84
N LEU A 147 -0.05 -1.64 -4.30
CA LEU A 147 0.86 -2.47 -3.50
C LEU A 147 0.20 -2.99 -2.22
N GLY A 148 -0.61 -2.19 -1.55
CA GLY A 148 -1.39 -2.59 -0.38
C GLY A 148 -2.39 -3.70 -0.70
N ILE A 149 -3.12 -3.58 -1.81
CA ILE A 149 -4.07 -4.60 -2.27
C ILE A 149 -3.34 -5.90 -2.62
N THR A 150 -2.25 -5.84 -3.38
CA THR A 150 -1.47 -7.02 -3.76
C THR A 150 -0.85 -7.71 -2.55
N ALA A 151 -0.27 -6.95 -1.61
CA ALA A 151 0.27 -7.47 -0.37
C ALA A 151 -0.82 -8.14 0.50
N SER A 152 -2.02 -7.54 0.58
CA SER A 152 -3.17 -8.13 1.27
C SER A 152 -3.56 -9.49 0.69
N GLN A 153 -3.58 -9.62 -0.63
CA GLN A 153 -3.89 -10.89 -1.31
C GLN A 153 -2.81 -11.96 -1.02
N VAL A 154 -1.53 -11.58 -1.03
CA VAL A 154 -0.42 -12.49 -0.70
C VAL A 154 -0.54 -13.00 0.73
N VAL A 155 -0.78 -12.11 1.69
CA VAL A 155 -0.98 -12.47 3.11
C VAL A 155 -2.18 -13.39 3.28
N TYR A 156 -3.30 -13.06 2.64
CA TYR A 156 -4.51 -13.89 2.68
C TYR A 156 -4.26 -15.29 2.14
N ARG A 157 -3.63 -15.42 0.97
CA ARG A 157 -3.31 -16.72 0.35
C ARG A 157 -2.39 -17.57 1.23
N ARG A 158 -1.37 -16.96 1.87
CA ARG A 158 -0.46 -17.66 2.78
C ARG A 158 -1.18 -18.18 4.02
N ARG A 159 -2.03 -17.35 4.64
CA ARG A 159 -2.81 -17.77 5.81
C ARG A 159 -3.79 -18.89 5.47
N ARG A 160 -4.48 -18.80 4.34
CA ARG A 160 -5.39 -19.85 3.88
C ARG A 160 -4.66 -21.18 3.70
N ARG A 161 -3.48 -21.19 3.07
CA ARG A 161 -2.66 -22.39 2.91
C ARG A 161 -2.22 -22.97 4.27
N ALA A 162 -1.78 -22.11 5.20
CA ALA A 162 -1.38 -22.55 6.53
C ALA A 162 -2.56 -23.17 7.32
N LEU A 163 -3.75 -22.63 7.20
CA LEU A 163 -4.97 -23.20 7.82
C LEU A 163 -5.34 -24.54 7.18
N GLN A 164 -5.29 -24.67 5.87
CA GLN A 164 -5.55 -25.94 5.16
C GLN A 164 -4.56 -27.02 5.61
N ALA A 165 -3.26 -26.72 5.65
CA ALA A 165 -2.24 -27.66 6.10
C ALA A 165 -2.44 -28.10 7.57
N ARG A 166 -2.92 -27.19 8.45
CA ARG A 166 -3.29 -27.57 9.82
C ARG A 166 -4.50 -28.50 9.85
N MET A 167 -5.53 -28.21 9.08
CA MET A 167 -6.75 -29.04 8.99
C MET A 167 -6.45 -30.46 8.48
N GLU A 168 -5.62 -30.60 7.45
CA GLU A 168 -5.15 -31.88 6.95
C GLU A 168 -4.37 -32.65 8.01
N LYS A 169 -3.47 -31.98 8.75
CA LYS A 169 -2.73 -32.61 9.84
C LYS A 169 -3.64 -33.14 10.95
N TYR A 170 -4.67 -32.37 11.34
CA TYR A 170 -5.65 -32.81 12.34
C TYR A 170 -6.53 -33.97 11.83
N SER A 171 -6.93 -33.95 10.55
CA SER A 171 -7.67 -35.03 9.92
C SER A 171 -6.88 -36.35 9.92
N ASN A 172 -5.59 -36.27 9.54
CA ASN A 172 -4.72 -37.46 9.52
C ASN A 172 -4.41 -38.00 10.91
N MET A 173 -4.23 -37.13 11.93
CA MET A 173 -4.08 -37.60 13.32
C MET A 173 -5.35 -38.33 13.83
N LYS A 174 -6.53 -37.82 13.50
CA LYS A 174 -7.80 -38.41 13.93
C LYS A 174 -8.06 -39.76 13.24
N PHE A 175 -7.53 -39.97 12.05
CA PHE A 175 -7.61 -41.22 11.33
C PHE A 175 -6.67 -42.26 11.94
N ASN A 176 -5.41 -41.90 12.23
CA ASN A 176 -4.40 -42.79 12.85
C ASN A 176 -4.71 -43.16 14.31
N SER A 177 -5.51 -42.37 15.03
CA SER A 177 -5.90 -42.69 16.41
C SER A 177 -7.09 -43.66 16.50
N ARG A 178 -7.67 -44.09 15.39
CA ARG A 178 -8.79 -45.05 15.34
C ARG A 178 -8.38 -46.45 14.88
N HIS A 179 -7.11 -46.66 14.60
CA HIS A 179 -6.44 -47.93 14.37
C HIS A 179 -5.44 -48.24 15.47
#